data_b2db0e26f6036560595a5d73a9d844c7
#
_entry.id   b2db0e26f6036560595a5d73a9d844c7
#
_cell.length_a   1.000
_cell.length_b   1.000
_cell.length_c   1.000
_cell.angle_alpha   90.00
_cell.angle_beta   90.00
_cell.angle_gamma   90.00
#
_symmetry.space_group_name_H-M   'P 1'
#
loop_
_entity.id
_entity.type
_entity.pdbx_description
1 polymer ?
#
loop_
_entity_poly.entity_id
_entity_poly.type
_entity_poly.pdbx_seq_one_letter_code
_entity_poly.pdbx_strand_id
1 'polypeptide(L)'
;KTLNELMVFTMTNISKEERHECVYTWTYRIKTKKGTFLNIQECLTPIYFDNSGKPLVGFSQSTVIDNVKEQPQIGICKKLNANSEYETLYYKNYSKSILLDKLSNRELDIVRLLSQGLSTKEISLKLNISDNTTSTHRKNILSKLEFNSTNEIISYCSTNQVF
;
A
#
# COMPACT_ATOMS: atom_id res chain seq x y z
N LYS A 1 9.09 -0.47 5.07
CA LYS A 1 8.83 0.96 4.75
C LYS A 1 7.67 1.49 5.58
N THR A 2 6.48 0.89 5.54
CA THR A 2 5.26 1.34 6.26
C THR A 2 5.47 1.45 7.76
N LEU A 3 5.96 0.39 8.44
CA LEU A 3 6.21 0.42 9.88
C LEU A 3 7.21 1.52 10.26
N ASN A 4 8.26 1.72 9.47
CA ASN A 4 9.24 2.77 9.75
C ASN A 4 8.62 4.17 9.68
N GLU A 5 7.74 4.44 8.71
CA GLU A 5 7.04 5.72 8.63
C GLU A 5 6.06 5.93 9.81
N LEU A 6 5.36 4.87 10.23
CA LEU A 6 4.51 4.90 11.43
C LEU A 6 5.33 5.23 12.70
N MET A 7 6.52 4.62 12.84
CA MET A 7 7.41 4.91 13.97
C MET A 7 7.95 6.35 13.92
N VAL A 8 8.35 6.83 12.76
CA VAL A 8 8.79 8.24 12.59
C VAL A 8 7.65 9.18 12.96
N PHE A 9 6.44 8.96 12.45
CA PHE A 9 5.26 9.76 12.83
C PHE A 9 5.05 9.79 14.35
N THR A 10 5.07 8.62 14.98
CA THR A 10 4.89 8.49 16.45
C THR A 10 5.94 9.27 17.22
N MET A 11 7.21 9.08 16.88
CA MET A 11 8.31 9.73 17.57
C MET A 11 8.31 11.25 17.41
N THR A 12 7.74 11.77 16.31
CA THR A 12 7.71 13.20 16.00
C THR A 12 6.46 13.90 16.55
N ASN A 13 5.30 13.21 16.55
CA ASN A 13 4.00 13.87 16.77
C ASN A 13 3.27 13.45 18.05
N ILE A 14 3.73 12.37 18.73
CA ILE A 14 3.06 11.86 19.92
C ILE A 14 4.00 11.99 21.11
N SER A 15 3.49 12.57 22.20
CA SER A 15 4.27 12.71 23.44
C SER A 15 4.71 11.35 23.97
N LYS A 16 5.85 11.31 24.65
CA LYS A 16 6.41 10.06 25.18
C LYS A 16 5.44 9.32 26.09
N GLU A 17 4.71 10.08 26.89
CA GLU A 17 3.75 9.61 27.89
C GLU A 17 2.52 8.96 27.25
N GLU A 18 2.13 9.37 26.03
CA GLU A 18 0.94 8.88 25.34
C GLU A 18 1.22 7.70 24.38
N ARG A 19 2.49 7.39 24.10
CA ARG A 19 2.83 6.35 23.11
C ARG A 19 2.39 4.96 23.51
N HIS A 20 2.23 4.69 24.79
CA HIS A 20 1.72 3.40 25.29
C HIS A 20 0.23 3.16 24.99
N GLU A 21 -0.52 4.22 24.65
CA GLU A 21 -1.92 4.16 24.23
C GLU A 21 -2.09 3.91 22.74
N CYS A 22 -0.97 3.86 21.99
CA CYS A 22 -1.00 3.74 20.55
C CYS A 22 -1.06 2.28 20.09
N VAL A 23 -1.84 2.05 19.02
CA VAL A 23 -1.90 0.80 18.28
C VAL A 23 -1.61 1.09 16.82
N TYR A 24 -0.80 0.24 16.21
CA TYR A 24 -0.38 0.37 14.81
C TYR A 24 -0.99 -0.75 13.99
N THR A 25 -1.55 -0.42 12.84
CA THR A 25 -2.07 -1.40 11.89
C THR A 25 -1.49 -1.11 10.52
N TRP A 26 -1.01 -2.13 9.84
CA TRP A 26 -0.61 -2.02 8.44
C TRP A 26 -0.98 -3.28 7.67
N THR A 27 -1.13 -3.11 6.37
CA THR A 27 -1.36 -4.21 5.46
C THR A 27 -0.18 -4.37 4.51
N TYR A 28 0.11 -5.60 4.17
CA TYR A 28 1.14 -5.95 3.19
C TYR A 28 0.80 -7.27 2.50
N ARG A 29 1.50 -7.54 1.40
CA ARG A 29 1.28 -8.72 0.60
C ARG A 29 2.51 -9.62 0.64
N ILE A 30 2.31 -10.91 0.86
CA ILE A 30 3.35 -11.91 0.80
C ILE A 30 3.08 -12.92 -0.31
N LYS A 31 4.15 -13.40 -0.95
CA LYS A 31 4.09 -14.48 -1.92
C LYS A 31 4.36 -15.81 -1.20
N THR A 32 3.45 -16.75 -1.31
CA THR A 32 3.60 -18.08 -0.74
C THR A 32 4.58 -18.94 -1.56
N LYS A 33 5.05 -20.04 -1.01
CA LYS A 33 5.88 -21.03 -1.75
C LYS A 33 5.17 -21.59 -2.98
N LYS A 34 3.84 -21.61 -2.99
CA LYS A 34 3.02 -22.06 -4.14
C LYS A 34 2.82 -20.97 -5.21
N GLY A 35 3.40 -19.77 -5.04
CA GLY A 35 3.29 -18.67 -5.98
C GLY A 35 2.01 -17.83 -5.82
N THR A 36 1.09 -18.19 -4.94
CA THR A 36 -0.10 -17.40 -4.62
C THR A 36 0.24 -16.22 -3.70
N PHE A 37 -0.58 -15.19 -3.71
CA PHE A 37 -0.42 -14.04 -2.83
C PHE A 37 -1.44 -14.08 -1.69
N LEU A 38 -1.01 -13.65 -0.51
CA LEU A 38 -1.87 -13.43 0.65
C LEU A 38 -1.74 -11.97 1.06
N ASN A 39 -2.86 -11.33 1.37
CA ASN A 39 -2.89 -10.03 2.02
C ASN A 39 -2.96 -10.26 3.52
N ILE A 40 -2.01 -9.65 4.22
CA ILE A 40 -1.86 -9.74 5.67
C ILE A 40 -2.18 -8.37 6.26
N GLN A 41 -3.01 -8.36 7.27
CA GLN A 41 -3.12 -7.25 8.20
C GLN A 41 -2.34 -7.59 9.46
N GLU A 42 -1.46 -6.70 9.84
CA GLU A 42 -0.71 -6.82 11.09
C GLU A 42 -1.10 -5.68 12.03
N CYS A 43 -1.39 -6.03 13.27
CA CYS A 43 -1.71 -5.10 14.33
C CYS A 43 -0.65 -5.22 15.42
N LEU A 44 -0.01 -4.12 15.78
CA LEU A 44 1.06 -4.05 16.79
C LEU A 44 0.65 -3.14 17.93
N THR A 45 0.76 -3.65 19.16
CA THR A 45 0.64 -2.86 20.39
C THR A 45 1.98 -2.86 21.11
N PRO A 46 2.65 -1.72 21.25
CA PRO A 46 3.89 -1.61 22.02
C PRO A 46 3.66 -1.89 23.51
N ILE A 47 4.62 -2.58 24.14
CA ILE A 47 4.53 -2.95 25.57
C ILE A 47 5.67 -2.30 26.36
N TYR A 48 6.90 -2.32 25.81
CA TYR A 48 8.07 -1.76 26.47
C TYR A 48 8.72 -0.70 25.60
N PHE A 49 9.21 0.34 26.28
CA PHE A 49 9.82 1.51 25.66
C PHE A 49 11.21 1.78 26.32
N ASP A 50 12.11 2.33 25.54
CA ASP A 50 13.35 2.86 26.09
C ASP A 50 13.15 4.22 26.78
N ASN A 51 14.25 4.78 27.31
CA ASN A 51 14.24 6.08 27.99
C ASN A 51 13.83 7.25 27.08
N SER A 52 13.94 7.11 25.77
CA SER A 52 13.48 8.11 24.78
C SER A 52 12.01 7.96 24.40
N GLY A 53 11.33 6.89 24.89
CA GLY A 53 9.98 6.53 24.52
C GLY A 53 9.90 5.83 23.16
N LYS A 54 11.01 5.24 22.68
CA LYS A 54 10.99 4.40 21.49
C LYS A 54 10.54 2.99 21.87
N PRO A 55 9.58 2.40 21.14
CA PRO A 55 9.15 1.03 21.39
C PRO A 55 10.29 0.03 21.21
N LEU A 56 10.51 -0.83 22.21
CA LEU A 56 11.49 -1.92 22.18
C LEU A 56 10.85 -3.28 22.01
N VAL A 57 9.70 -3.50 22.65
CA VAL A 57 8.95 -4.76 22.61
C VAL A 57 7.50 -4.44 22.37
N GLY A 58 6.83 -5.25 21.58
CA GLY A 58 5.41 -5.14 21.30
C GLY A 58 4.78 -6.50 21.07
N PHE A 59 3.47 -6.56 21.26
CA PHE A 59 2.64 -7.69 20.86
C PHE A 59 2.15 -7.45 19.44
N SER A 60 2.37 -8.44 18.54
CA SER A 60 1.91 -8.37 17.16
C SER A 60 0.97 -9.52 16.85
N GLN A 61 -0.13 -9.19 16.17
CA GLN A 61 -1.10 -10.14 15.64
C GLN A 61 -1.20 -9.97 14.13
N SER A 62 -0.94 -11.05 13.39
CA SER A 62 -1.07 -11.09 11.93
C SER A 62 -2.31 -11.89 11.54
N THR A 63 -3.12 -11.33 10.66
CA THR A 63 -4.35 -11.95 10.15
C THR A 63 -4.33 -11.97 8.64
N VAL A 64 -4.64 -13.11 8.02
CA VAL A 64 -4.91 -13.19 6.59
C VAL A 64 -6.29 -12.58 6.34
N ILE A 65 -6.33 -11.46 5.61
CA ILE A 65 -7.60 -10.74 5.35
C ILE A 65 -8.22 -11.14 4.01
N ASP A 66 -7.39 -11.41 3.01
CA ASP A 66 -7.78 -11.84 1.68
C ASP A 66 -6.55 -12.33 0.91
N ASN A 67 -6.76 -13.14 -0.12
CA ASN A 67 -5.73 -13.53 -1.09
C ASN A 67 -5.88 -12.83 -2.44
N VAL A 68 -6.73 -11.80 -2.53
CA VAL A 68 -6.88 -10.93 -3.71
C VAL A 68 -5.75 -9.91 -3.77
N LYS A 69 -5.19 -9.69 -4.97
CA LYS A 69 -4.07 -8.76 -5.20
C LYS A 69 -4.43 -7.27 -5.02
N GLU A 70 -5.70 -6.96 -4.99
CA GLU A 70 -6.25 -5.60 -5.10
C GLU A 70 -6.37 -4.86 -3.77
N GLN A 71 -6.13 -5.55 -2.66
CA GLN A 71 -6.23 -4.94 -1.32
C GLN A 71 -5.27 -3.77 -1.13
N PRO A 72 -5.74 -2.64 -0.57
CA PRO A 72 -4.89 -1.48 -0.36
C PRO A 72 -3.78 -1.78 0.65
N GLN A 73 -2.60 -1.27 0.36
CA GLN A 73 -1.48 -1.26 1.29
C GLN A 73 -1.59 -0.01 2.15
N ILE A 74 -2.05 -0.15 3.38
CA ILE A 74 -2.29 0.96 4.30
C ILE A 74 -1.40 0.89 5.53
N GLY A 75 -1.24 2.05 6.17
CA GLY A 75 -0.65 2.16 7.51
C GLY A 75 -1.49 3.12 8.35
N ILE A 76 -1.80 2.71 9.56
CA ILE A 76 -2.68 3.42 10.50
C ILE A 76 -1.99 3.47 11.86
N CYS A 77 -2.01 4.63 12.50
CA CYS A 77 -1.76 4.77 13.94
C CYS A 77 -3.04 5.26 14.61
N LYS A 78 -3.49 4.54 15.61
CA LYS A 78 -4.62 4.92 16.46
C LYS A 78 -4.16 5.08 17.89
N LYS A 79 -4.80 5.97 18.63
CA LYS A 79 -4.58 6.19 20.06
C LYS A 79 -5.88 6.00 20.82
N LEU A 80 -5.83 5.38 21.98
CA LEU A 80 -6.95 5.27 22.88
C LEU A 80 -7.21 6.64 23.53
N ASN A 81 -8.44 7.14 23.41
CA ASN A 81 -8.83 8.41 24.02
C ASN A 81 -9.43 8.21 25.44
N ALA A 82 -9.72 9.30 26.14
CA ALA A 82 -10.29 9.27 27.49
C ALA A 82 -11.66 8.57 27.57
N ASN A 83 -12.38 8.45 26.47
CA ASN A 83 -13.67 7.76 26.39
C ASN A 83 -13.54 6.26 26.10
N SER A 84 -12.32 5.71 26.13
CA SER A 84 -12.01 4.33 25.74
C SER A 84 -12.33 4.01 24.27
N GLU A 85 -12.25 4.99 23.39
CA GLU A 85 -12.42 4.84 21.94
C GLU A 85 -11.09 5.07 21.23
N TYR A 86 -10.90 4.40 20.08
CA TYR A 86 -9.70 4.59 19.25
C TYR A 86 -9.88 5.74 18.28
N GLU A 87 -9.08 6.79 18.45
CA GLU A 87 -8.94 7.90 17.53
C GLU A 87 -7.83 7.63 16.52
N THR A 88 -8.08 7.87 15.22
CA THR A 88 -7.09 7.74 14.16
C THR A 88 -6.22 8.99 14.09
N LEU A 89 -4.95 8.88 14.46
CA LEU A 89 -3.98 9.96 14.41
C LEU A 89 -3.22 10.01 13.09
N TYR A 90 -3.07 8.87 12.42
CA TYR A 90 -2.37 8.75 11.15
C TYR A 90 -3.03 7.71 10.26
N TYR A 91 -3.20 8.05 9.00
CA TYR A 91 -3.63 7.14 7.94
C TYR A 91 -2.87 7.44 6.66
N LYS A 92 -2.35 6.43 6.01
CA LYS A 92 -1.74 6.55 4.69
C LYS A 92 -2.01 5.32 3.84
N ASN A 93 -2.45 5.56 2.61
CA ASN A 93 -2.54 4.54 1.58
C ASN A 93 -1.25 4.57 0.74
N TYR A 94 -0.53 3.45 0.72
CA TYR A 94 0.75 3.29 0.02
C TYR A 94 0.59 2.73 -1.40
N SER A 95 -0.61 2.37 -1.83
CA SER A 95 -0.84 1.70 -3.11
C SER A 95 -0.31 2.50 -4.29
N LYS A 96 -0.49 3.82 -4.27
CA LYS A 96 0.07 4.71 -5.30
C LYS A 96 1.60 4.70 -5.30
N SER A 97 2.23 4.79 -4.13
CA SER A 97 3.70 4.80 -4.04
C SER A 97 4.32 3.47 -4.49
N ILE A 98 3.62 2.35 -4.29
CA ILE A 98 4.06 1.04 -4.80
C ILE A 98 4.09 1.04 -6.33
N LEU A 99 3.10 1.64 -7.01
CA LEU A 99 3.13 1.79 -8.47
C LEU A 99 4.29 2.70 -8.90
N LEU A 100 4.46 3.85 -8.23
CA LEU A 100 5.54 4.80 -8.54
C LEU A 100 6.93 4.18 -8.35
N ASP A 101 7.12 3.33 -7.34
CA ASP A 101 8.40 2.68 -7.07
C ASP A 101 8.73 1.57 -8.11
N LYS A 102 7.72 0.93 -8.72
CA LYS A 102 7.90 -0.21 -9.64
C LYS A 102 7.89 0.16 -11.11
N LEU A 103 7.19 1.23 -11.48
CA LEU A 103 6.95 1.60 -12.87
C LEU A 103 7.75 2.82 -13.27
N SER A 104 8.20 2.84 -14.52
CA SER A 104 8.75 4.04 -15.15
C SER A 104 7.65 5.08 -15.38
N ASN A 105 8.02 6.35 -15.59
CA ASN A 105 7.07 7.42 -15.90
C ASN A 105 6.19 7.07 -17.11
N ARG A 106 6.77 6.45 -18.13
CA ARG A 106 6.03 6.04 -19.33
C ARG A 106 5.01 4.95 -19.05
N GLU A 107 5.37 3.98 -18.21
CA GLU A 107 4.44 2.94 -17.78
C GLU A 107 3.33 3.49 -16.88
N LEU A 108 3.63 4.50 -16.05
CA LEU A 108 2.63 5.21 -15.24
C LEU A 108 1.62 5.98 -16.11
N ASP A 109 2.09 6.65 -17.19
CA ASP A 109 1.19 7.31 -18.14
C ASP A 109 0.22 6.29 -18.76
N ILE A 110 0.73 5.12 -19.14
CA ILE A 110 -0.10 4.05 -19.71
C ILE A 110 -1.10 3.53 -18.66
N VAL A 111 -0.67 3.28 -17.42
CA VAL A 111 -1.59 2.82 -16.34
C VAL A 111 -2.69 3.87 -16.09
N ARG A 112 -2.36 5.15 -16.08
CA ARG A 112 -3.35 6.23 -15.95
C ARG A 112 -4.39 6.21 -17.06
N LEU A 113 -3.96 6.02 -18.31
CA LEU A 113 -4.88 5.97 -19.45
C LEU A 113 -5.71 4.67 -19.46
N LEU A 114 -5.12 3.55 -19.02
CA LEU A 114 -5.87 2.30 -18.82
C LEU A 114 -6.94 2.45 -17.74
N SER A 115 -6.67 3.14 -16.64
CA SER A 115 -7.66 3.39 -15.58
C SER A 115 -8.82 4.28 -16.03
N GLN A 116 -8.62 5.05 -17.10
CA GLN A 116 -9.66 5.84 -17.78
C GLN A 116 -10.45 5.01 -18.82
N GLY A 117 -10.13 3.72 -18.99
CA GLY A 117 -10.82 2.82 -19.91
C GLY A 117 -10.31 2.87 -21.36
N LEU A 118 -9.20 3.54 -21.65
CA LEU A 118 -8.67 3.67 -23.02
C LEU A 118 -8.12 2.32 -23.53
N SER A 119 -8.43 2.02 -24.80
CA SER A 119 -7.89 0.88 -25.54
C SER A 119 -6.41 1.08 -25.91
N THR A 120 -5.72 0.01 -26.32
CA THR A 120 -4.33 0.08 -26.79
C THR A 120 -4.13 1.10 -27.90
N LYS A 121 -5.08 1.15 -28.87
CA LYS A 121 -5.01 2.06 -30.01
C LYS A 121 -5.19 3.53 -29.59
N GLU A 122 -6.11 3.81 -28.68
CA GLU A 122 -6.30 5.18 -28.16
C GLU A 122 -5.10 5.64 -27.34
N ILE A 123 -4.50 4.75 -26.54
CA ILE A 123 -3.28 5.03 -25.78
C ILE A 123 -2.11 5.31 -26.72
N SER A 124 -1.93 4.49 -27.76
CA SER A 124 -0.83 4.67 -28.73
C SER A 124 -0.92 6.02 -29.44
N LEU A 125 -2.13 6.41 -29.87
CA LEU A 125 -2.40 7.73 -30.47
C LEU A 125 -2.11 8.86 -29.48
N LYS A 126 -2.65 8.77 -28.26
CA LYS A 126 -2.52 9.82 -27.23
C LYS A 126 -1.07 10.01 -26.76
N LEU A 127 -0.28 8.96 -26.77
CA LEU A 127 1.12 8.99 -26.35
C LEU A 127 2.11 9.12 -27.53
N ASN A 128 1.61 9.17 -28.77
CA ASN A 128 2.42 9.23 -30.00
C ASN A 128 3.47 8.10 -30.08
N ILE A 129 3.03 6.86 -29.89
CA ILE A 129 3.84 5.63 -30.01
C ILE A 129 3.08 4.57 -30.81
N SER A 130 3.76 3.51 -31.25
CA SER A 130 3.10 2.43 -31.96
C SER A 130 2.23 1.56 -31.04
N ASP A 131 1.22 0.88 -31.63
CA ASP A 131 0.39 -0.10 -30.90
C ASP A 131 1.23 -1.25 -30.34
N ASN A 132 2.27 -1.66 -31.08
CA ASN A 132 3.21 -2.68 -30.62
C ASN A 132 4.01 -2.21 -29.39
N THR A 133 4.47 -0.95 -29.38
CA THR A 133 5.16 -0.35 -28.25
C THR A 133 4.24 -0.29 -27.02
N THR A 134 2.98 0.15 -27.20
CA THR A 134 1.97 0.18 -26.15
C THR A 134 1.71 -1.23 -25.60
N SER A 135 1.59 -2.22 -26.48
CA SER A 135 1.38 -3.63 -26.07
C SER A 135 2.57 -4.18 -25.29
N THR A 136 3.80 -3.82 -25.66
CA THR A 136 5.01 -4.20 -24.93
C THR A 136 5.04 -3.58 -23.54
N HIS A 137 4.75 -2.29 -23.42
CA HIS A 137 4.64 -1.64 -22.11
C HIS A 137 3.56 -2.29 -21.23
N ARG A 138 2.39 -2.62 -21.79
CA ARG A 138 1.33 -3.32 -21.02
C ARG A 138 1.81 -4.67 -20.48
N LYS A 139 2.51 -5.46 -21.27
CA LYS A 139 3.11 -6.73 -20.80
C LYS A 139 4.11 -6.50 -19.68
N ASN A 140 4.98 -5.51 -19.82
CA ASN A 140 5.97 -5.17 -18.80
C ASN A 140 5.30 -4.69 -17.50
N ILE A 141 4.26 -3.88 -17.59
CA ILE A 141 3.47 -3.41 -16.42
C ILE A 141 2.86 -4.61 -15.69
N LEU A 142 2.20 -5.52 -16.42
CA LEU A 142 1.62 -6.74 -15.83
C LEU A 142 2.67 -7.56 -15.09
N SER A 143 3.83 -7.77 -15.72
CA SER A 143 4.95 -8.51 -15.12
C SER A 143 5.49 -7.82 -13.86
N LYS A 144 5.73 -6.51 -13.90
CA LYS A 144 6.27 -5.73 -12.77
C LYS A 144 5.32 -5.67 -11.57
N LEU A 145 4.03 -5.56 -11.84
CA LEU A 145 2.99 -5.49 -10.81
C LEU A 145 2.48 -6.89 -10.39
N GLU A 146 2.91 -7.93 -11.12
CA GLU A 146 2.49 -9.32 -10.90
C GLU A 146 0.96 -9.51 -11.04
N PHE A 147 0.36 -8.75 -11.97
CA PHE A 147 -1.03 -8.91 -12.38
C PHE A 147 -1.15 -9.82 -13.60
N ASN A 148 -2.30 -10.51 -13.75
CA ASN A 148 -2.55 -11.42 -14.86
C ASN A 148 -3.30 -10.76 -16.02
N SER A 149 -4.01 -9.65 -15.74
CA SER A 149 -4.83 -8.96 -16.73
C SER A 149 -4.83 -7.45 -16.53
N THR A 150 -5.19 -6.73 -17.61
CA THR A 150 -5.38 -5.28 -17.55
C THR A 150 -6.55 -4.89 -16.63
N ASN A 151 -7.58 -5.74 -16.55
CA ASN A 151 -8.71 -5.49 -15.66
C ASN A 151 -8.29 -5.49 -14.18
N GLU A 152 -7.34 -6.33 -13.80
CA GLU A 152 -6.75 -6.29 -12.44
C GLU A 152 -6.04 -4.96 -12.16
N ILE A 153 -5.35 -4.38 -13.16
CA ILE A 153 -4.73 -3.05 -13.01
C ILE A 153 -5.79 -1.97 -12.82
N ILE A 154 -6.85 -1.99 -13.64
CA ILE A 154 -7.94 -1.01 -13.59
C ILE A 154 -8.65 -1.09 -12.23
N SER A 155 -9.02 -2.30 -11.81
CA SER A 155 -9.66 -2.56 -10.52
C SER A 155 -8.75 -2.09 -9.37
N TYR A 156 -7.46 -2.43 -9.40
CA TYR A 156 -6.49 -1.95 -8.40
C TYR A 156 -6.45 -0.42 -8.31
N CYS A 157 -6.38 0.27 -9.45
CA CYS A 157 -6.34 1.73 -9.48
C CYS A 157 -7.63 2.36 -8.94
N SER A 158 -8.80 1.79 -9.28
CA SER A 158 -10.10 2.25 -8.82
C SER A 158 -10.28 2.03 -7.32
N THR A 159 -10.07 0.79 -6.86
CA THR A 159 -10.24 0.41 -5.43
C THR A 159 -9.32 1.21 -4.51
N ASN A 160 -8.11 1.51 -4.97
CA ASN A 160 -7.09 2.20 -4.18
C ASN A 160 -7.01 3.71 -4.43
N GLN A 161 -7.91 4.27 -5.26
CA GLN A 161 -7.95 5.69 -5.61
C GLN A 161 -6.57 6.25 -6.02
N VAL A 162 -5.88 5.51 -6.91
CA VAL A 162 -4.48 5.80 -7.27
C VAL A 162 -4.38 7.03 -8.18
N PHE A 163 -5.38 7.26 -9.05
CA PHE A 163 -5.48 8.38 -10.00
C PHE A 163 -6.84 9.05 -9.94
#